data_6845fa0b5b766e0b76b8abca74b289a2
#
_entry.id   6845fa0b5b766e0b76b8abca74b289a2
#
_cell.length_a   1.000
_cell.length_b   1.000
_cell.length_c   1.000
_cell.angle_alpha   90.00
_cell.angle_beta   90.00
_cell.angle_gamma   90.00
#
_symmetry.space_group_name_H-M   'P 1'
#
loop_
_entity.id
_entity.type
_entity.pdbx_description
1 polymer ?
#
loop_
_entity_poly.entity_id
_entity_poly.type
_entity_poly.pdbx_seq_one_letter_code
_entity_poly.pdbx_strand_id
1 'polypeptide(L)'
;MNDFPALAALTIHDVKNRLNLLVQHAERKGDTEALRLAMEAAATLTRLLQAYKAGTGQLRAQVDAYAPADVVAELAAEFRAQSALRLELELGEAPVLAYYDEALVRMVLQDVLYNAMRHARAAVRVSVRTVDGDLEFSVADDGPGYPPDMLGVPAMAVPADGSGTGLGLYLARHVAELHANGARHGEVSLGNDAGAVFRLCLPL
;
A
#
# COMPACT_ATOMS: atom_id res chain seq x y z
N MET A 1 29.80 16.45 6.49
CA MET A 1 28.35 16.29 6.70
C MET A 1 27.73 16.09 5.32
N ASN A 2 27.02 15.00 5.12
CA ASN A 2 26.49 14.67 3.80
C ASN A 2 25.08 15.28 3.71
N ASP A 3 24.97 16.51 3.15
CA ASP A 3 23.71 17.25 3.03
C ASP A 3 22.79 16.70 1.91
N PHE A 4 23.26 15.67 1.20
CA PHE A 4 22.54 15.04 0.09
C PHE A 4 21.13 14.54 0.49
N PRO A 5 20.93 13.89 1.65
CA PRO A 5 19.62 13.44 2.08
C PRO A 5 18.62 14.57 2.30
N ALA A 6 19.05 15.66 2.89
CA ALA A 6 18.19 16.83 3.13
C ALA A 6 17.80 17.54 1.82
N LEU A 7 18.77 17.67 0.91
CA LEU A 7 18.53 18.22 -0.44
C LEU A 7 17.59 17.35 -1.27
N ALA A 8 17.76 16.02 -1.21
CA ALA A 8 16.87 15.08 -1.91
C ALA A 8 15.44 15.19 -1.37
N ALA A 9 15.24 15.23 -0.05
CA ALA A 9 13.92 15.38 0.56
C ALA A 9 13.24 16.71 0.17
N LEU A 10 13.99 17.83 0.15
CA LEU A 10 13.49 19.13 -0.29
C LEU A 10 13.10 19.12 -1.77
N THR A 11 13.94 18.53 -2.63
CA THR A 11 13.65 18.43 -4.07
C THR A 11 12.38 17.58 -4.33
N ILE A 12 12.23 16.45 -3.61
CA ILE A 12 11.05 15.59 -3.71
C ILE A 12 9.80 16.37 -3.25
N HIS A 13 9.90 17.14 -2.18
CA HIS A 13 8.80 17.98 -1.70
C HIS A 13 8.38 19.02 -2.74
N ASP A 14 9.32 19.68 -3.37
CA ASP A 14 9.06 20.68 -4.42
C ASP A 14 8.40 20.06 -5.65
N VAL A 15 8.88 18.88 -6.09
CA VAL A 15 8.28 18.16 -7.22
C VAL A 15 6.85 17.74 -6.88
N LYS A 16 6.60 17.24 -5.66
CA LYS A 16 5.25 16.89 -5.18
C LYS A 16 4.30 18.10 -5.23
N ASN A 17 4.76 19.28 -4.78
CA ASN A 17 3.96 20.51 -4.83
C ASN A 17 3.61 20.91 -6.28
N ARG A 18 4.54 20.78 -7.21
CA ARG A 18 4.30 21.03 -8.64
C ARG A 18 3.32 20.03 -9.25
N LEU A 19 3.42 18.75 -8.87
CA LEU A 19 2.45 17.73 -9.31
C LEU A 19 1.05 18.01 -8.77
N ASN A 20 0.90 18.47 -7.52
CA ASN A 20 -0.40 18.88 -6.97
C ASN A 20 -1.01 20.06 -7.73
N LEU A 21 -0.18 21.04 -8.17
CA LEU A 21 -0.65 22.12 -9.02
C LEU A 21 -1.11 21.61 -10.40
N LEU A 22 -0.42 20.60 -10.94
CA LEU A 22 -0.80 19.97 -12.21
C LEU A 22 -2.14 19.22 -12.08
N VAL A 23 -2.35 18.49 -10.99
CA VAL A 23 -3.63 17.84 -10.65
C VAL A 23 -4.76 18.87 -10.65
N GLN A 24 -4.62 19.96 -9.90
CA GLN A 24 -5.63 21.02 -9.83
C GLN A 24 -5.90 21.69 -11.20
N HIS A 25 -4.86 21.78 -12.03
CA HIS A 25 -5.00 22.35 -13.37
C HIS A 25 -5.76 21.41 -14.31
N ALA A 26 -5.43 20.12 -14.27
CA ALA A 26 -6.11 19.08 -15.05
C ALA A 26 -7.58 18.95 -14.66
N GLU A 27 -7.89 18.96 -13.34
CA GLU A 27 -9.26 18.97 -12.83
C GLU A 27 -10.07 20.14 -13.39
N ARG A 28 -9.52 21.36 -13.30
CA ARG A 28 -10.20 22.57 -13.80
C ARG A 28 -10.45 22.55 -15.31
N LYS A 29 -9.60 21.85 -16.07
CA LYS A 29 -9.75 21.70 -17.54
C LYS A 29 -10.60 20.52 -17.95
N GLY A 30 -10.95 19.63 -17.01
CA GLY A 30 -11.63 18.37 -17.31
C GLY A 30 -10.75 17.38 -18.10
N ASP A 31 -9.41 17.55 -18.03
CA ASP A 31 -8.46 16.67 -18.70
C ASP A 31 -8.21 15.43 -17.82
N THR A 32 -9.04 14.42 -18.03
CA THR A 32 -9.02 13.19 -17.23
C THR A 32 -7.73 12.40 -17.38
N GLU A 33 -7.09 12.43 -18.56
CA GLU A 33 -5.83 11.72 -18.78
C GLU A 33 -4.65 12.42 -18.08
N ALA A 34 -4.54 13.74 -18.19
CA ALA A 34 -3.54 14.52 -17.49
C ALA A 34 -3.72 14.42 -15.96
N LEU A 35 -4.98 14.40 -15.49
CA LEU A 35 -5.31 14.21 -14.08
C LEU A 35 -4.80 12.85 -13.57
N ARG A 36 -5.11 11.77 -14.30
CA ARG A 36 -4.67 10.41 -13.95
C ARG A 36 -3.15 10.32 -13.88
N LEU A 37 -2.45 10.79 -14.91
CA LEU A 37 -0.98 10.76 -14.96
C LEU A 37 -0.33 11.59 -13.85
N ALA A 38 -0.87 12.74 -13.53
CA ALA A 38 -0.35 13.60 -12.46
C ALA A 38 -0.55 12.97 -11.08
N MET A 39 -1.70 12.33 -10.84
CA MET A 39 -1.98 11.60 -9.60
C MET A 39 -1.05 10.38 -9.43
N GLU A 40 -0.85 9.60 -10.50
CA GLU A 40 0.08 8.45 -10.48
C GLU A 40 1.53 8.88 -10.20
N ALA A 41 1.98 9.98 -10.81
CA ALA A 41 3.30 10.53 -10.58
C ALA A 41 3.47 11.03 -9.13
N ALA A 42 2.46 11.71 -8.57
CA ALA A 42 2.46 12.18 -7.19
C ALA A 42 2.48 11.02 -6.19
N ALA A 43 1.71 9.95 -6.45
CA ALA A 43 1.70 8.74 -5.64
C ALA A 43 3.08 8.04 -5.68
N THR A 44 3.67 7.91 -6.87
CA THR A 44 5.00 7.30 -7.03
C THR A 44 6.09 8.09 -6.28
N LEU A 45 6.05 9.42 -6.36
CA LEU A 45 6.99 10.26 -5.63
C LEU A 45 6.80 10.17 -4.10
N THR A 46 5.55 10.09 -3.64
CA THR A 46 5.24 9.90 -2.22
C THR A 46 5.80 8.56 -1.72
N ARG A 47 5.60 7.47 -2.47
CA ARG A 47 6.19 6.16 -2.15
C ARG A 47 7.70 6.20 -2.08
N LEU A 48 8.36 6.84 -3.05
CA LEU A 48 9.81 7.00 -3.06
C LEU A 48 10.31 7.74 -1.82
N LEU A 49 9.64 8.81 -1.42
CA LEU A 49 9.98 9.56 -0.20
C LEU A 49 9.81 8.71 1.06
N GLN A 50 8.72 7.96 1.16
CA GLN A 50 8.48 7.09 2.31
C GLN A 50 9.51 5.94 2.37
N ALA A 51 9.84 5.32 1.24
CA ALA A 51 10.88 4.31 1.18
C ALA A 51 12.26 4.86 1.55
N TYR A 52 12.59 6.09 1.11
CA TYR A 52 13.80 6.77 1.54
C TYR A 52 13.81 7.00 3.06
N LYS A 53 12.70 7.49 3.64
CA LYS A 53 12.57 7.67 5.10
C LYS A 53 12.68 6.33 5.84
N ALA A 54 12.10 5.26 5.30
CA ALA A 54 12.21 3.92 5.85
C ALA A 54 13.68 3.46 5.88
N GLY A 55 14.38 3.53 4.74
CA GLY A 55 15.78 3.14 4.62
C GLY A 55 16.75 3.96 5.47
N THR A 56 16.37 5.19 5.86
CA THR A 56 17.18 6.07 6.74
C THR A 56 16.73 6.03 8.20
N GLY A 57 15.75 5.18 8.56
CA GLY A 57 15.20 5.10 9.92
C GLY A 57 14.44 6.36 10.37
N GLN A 58 14.00 7.18 9.41
CA GLN A 58 13.24 8.41 9.68
C GLN A 58 11.72 8.21 9.61
N LEU A 59 11.27 7.08 9.06
CA LEU A 59 9.85 6.73 9.05
C LEU A 59 9.44 6.33 10.48
N ARG A 60 8.34 6.91 10.98
CA ARG A 60 7.76 6.61 12.28
C ARG A 60 6.28 6.34 12.11
N ALA A 61 5.76 5.33 12.78
CA ALA A 61 4.32 5.10 12.86
C ALA A 61 3.70 6.04 13.89
N GLN A 62 2.55 6.62 13.55
CA GLN A 62 1.68 7.37 14.43
C GLN A 62 0.46 6.50 14.77
N VAL A 63 0.65 5.64 15.76
CA VAL A 63 -0.34 4.64 16.16
C VAL A 63 -1.44 5.29 16.98
N ASP A 64 -2.70 5.11 16.56
CA ASP A 64 -3.90 5.51 17.28
C ASP A 64 -5.01 4.47 17.07
N ALA A 65 -6.16 4.62 17.74
CA ALA A 65 -7.29 3.70 17.66
C ALA A 65 -8.15 4.00 16.44
N TYR A 66 -8.23 3.06 15.52
CA TYR A 66 -9.05 3.14 14.30
C TYR A 66 -9.92 1.90 14.13
N ALA A 67 -11.04 2.04 13.41
CA ALA A 67 -11.88 0.92 13.00
C ALA A 67 -11.33 0.29 11.70
N PRO A 68 -10.77 -0.92 11.73
CA PRO A 68 -10.15 -1.50 10.54
C PRO A 68 -11.14 -1.74 9.38
N ALA A 69 -12.38 -2.07 9.74
CA ALA A 69 -13.45 -2.28 8.75
C ALA A 69 -13.77 -1.01 7.96
N ASP A 70 -13.73 0.17 8.59
CA ASP A 70 -14.03 1.45 7.93
C ASP A 70 -12.95 1.78 6.90
N VAL A 71 -11.68 1.62 7.25
CA VAL A 71 -10.54 1.85 6.33
C VAL A 71 -10.67 0.97 5.07
N VAL A 72 -10.98 -0.31 5.24
CA VAL A 72 -11.15 -1.24 4.12
C VAL A 72 -12.38 -0.89 3.29
N ALA A 73 -13.50 -0.52 3.94
CA ALA A 73 -14.73 -0.14 3.25
C ALA A 73 -14.56 1.16 2.43
N GLU A 74 -13.88 2.16 2.96
CA GLU A 74 -13.58 3.40 2.26
C GLU A 74 -12.69 3.16 1.03
N LEU A 75 -11.59 2.41 1.20
CA LEU A 75 -10.72 2.01 0.10
C LEU A 75 -11.49 1.26 -0.99
N ALA A 76 -12.34 0.33 -0.59
CA ALA A 76 -13.17 -0.41 -1.54
C ALA A 76 -14.15 0.50 -2.31
N ALA A 77 -14.72 1.50 -1.65
CA ALA A 77 -15.59 2.48 -2.31
C ALA A 77 -14.82 3.32 -3.34
N GLU A 78 -13.62 3.79 -3.00
CA GLU A 78 -12.73 4.53 -3.91
C GLU A 78 -12.41 3.70 -5.17
N PHE A 79 -12.06 2.42 -4.99
CA PHE A 79 -11.68 1.55 -6.10
C PHE A 79 -12.87 1.11 -6.97
N ARG A 80 -14.05 0.88 -6.39
CA ARG A 80 -15.27 0.57 -7.16
C ARG A 80 -15.64 1.70 -8.12
N ALA A 81 -15.35 2.94 -7.76
CA ALA A 81 -15.60 4.08 -8.64
C ALA A 81 -14.65 4.13 -9.85
N GLN A 82 -13.52 3.43 -9.80
CA GLN A 82 -12.44 3.51 -10.79
C GLN A 82 -12.26 2.25 -11.65
N SER A 83 -12.92 1.14 -11.29
CA SER A 83 -12.73 -0.15 -11.93
C SER A 83 -14.04 -0.88 -12.23
N ALA A 84 -14.07 -1.58 -13.36
CA ALA A 84 -15.14 -2.50 -13.71
C ALA A 84 -14.99 -3.91 -13.08
N LEU A 85 -13.87 -4.18 -12.40
CA LEU A 85 -13.65 -5.44 -11.71
C LEU A 85 -14.60 -5.59 -10.52
N ARG A 86 -14.99 -6.82 -10.23
CA ARG A 86 -15.76 -7.14 -9.04
C ARG A 86 -14.87 -7.02 -7.80
N LEU A 87 -15.20 -6.09 -6.90
CA LEU A 87 -14.53 -5.93 -5.62
C LEU A 87 -15.41 -6.52 -4.50
N GLU A 88 -14.94 -7.59 -3.89
CA GLU A 88 -15.56 -8.30 -2.77
C GLU A 88 -14.95 -7.82 -1.44
N LEU A 89 -15.81 -7.64 -0.43
CA LEU A 89 -15.41 -7.26 0.92
C LEU A 89 -15.76 -8.35 1.91
N GLU A 90 -14.81 -8.74 2.74
CA GLU A 90 -15.00 -9.67 3.85
C GLU A 90 -14.55 -8.99 5.16
N LEU A 91 -15.52 -8.49 5.95
CA LEU A 91 -15.28 -7.70 7.16
C LEU A 91 -15.72 -8.41 8.45
N GLY A 92 -16.15 -9.68 8.35
CA GLY A 92 -16.96 -10.35 9.39
C GLY A 92 -16.27 -10.57 10.75
N GLU A 93 -14.95 -10.62 10.82
CA GLU A 93 -14.19 -10.93 12.05
C GLU A 93 -13.20 -9.81 12.43
N ALA A 94 -13.43 -8.60 11.92
CA ALA A 94 -12.61 -7.45 12.26
C ALA A 94 -12.93 -6.97 13.69
N PRO A 95 -11.93 -6.55 14.48
CA PRO A 95 -12.18 -5.88 15.75
C PRO A 95 -12.84 -4.53 15.52
N VAL A 96 -13.65 -4.07 16.47
CA VAL A 96 -14.32 -2.76 16.37
C VAL A 96 -13.28 -1.63 16.29
N LEU A 97 -12.23 -1.74 17.10
CA LEU A 97 -11.08 -0.82 17.12
C LEU A 97 -9.78 -1.62 17.23
N ALA A 98 -8.75 -1.13 16.58
CA ALA A 98 -7.37 -1.62 16.71
C ALA A 98 -6.38 -0.45 16.70
N TYR A 99 -5.20 -0.64 17.28
CA TYR A 99 -4.16 0.37 17.37
C TYR A 99 -3.17 0.20 16.23
N TYR A 100 -3.16 1.13 15.28
CA TYR A 100 -2.23 1.15 14.15
C TYR A 100 -2.12 2.55 13.53
N ASP A 101 -1.15 2.77 12.64
CA ASP A 101 -1.06 3.98 11.84
C ASP A 101 -1.94 3.82 10.59
N GLU A 102 -3.12 4.44 10.62
CA GLU A 102 -4.11 4.35 9.54
C GLU A 102 -3.54 4.86 8.20
N ALA A 103 -2.79 5.96 8.21
CA ALA A 103 -2.27 6.56 6.98
C ALA A 103 -1.22 5.66 6.29
N LEU A 104 -0.35 5.02 7.06
CA LEU A 104 0.64 4.08 6.54
C LEU A 104 -0.02 2.78 6.05
N VAL A 105 -0.97 2.24 6.81
CA VAL A 105 -1.72 1.04 6.42
C VAL A 105 -2.55 1.30 5.16
N ARG A 106 -3.28 2.41 5.11
CA ARG A 106 -4.04 2.86 3.92
C ARG A 106 -3.14 2.94 2.69
N MET A 107 -1.97 3.56 2.82
CA MET A 107 -1.00 3.69 1.72
C MET A 107 -0.55 2.31 1.20
N VAL A 108 -0.23 1.37 2.09
CA VAL A 108 0.14 -0.01 1.71
C VAL A 108 -1.01 -0.69 0.99
N LEU A 109 -2.22 -0.64 1.56
CA LEU A 109 -3.40 -1.29 0.97
C LEU A 109 -3.78 -0.69 -0.38
N GLN A 110 -3.67 0.62 -0.56
CA GLN A 110 -3.88 1.27 -1.85
C GLN A 110 -2.92 0.73 -2.91
N ASP A 111 -1.62 0.65 -2.61
CA ASP A 111 -0.61 0.13 -3.55
C ASP A 111 -0.90 -1.32 -3.93
N VAL A 112 -1.25 -2.15 -2.96
CA VAL A 112 -1.57 -3.56 -3.19
C VAL A 112 -2.86 -3.71 -4.00
N LEU A 113 -3.89 -2.92 -3.71
CA LEU A 113 -5.14 -2.90 -4.46
C LEU A 113 -4.92 -2.47 -5.92
N TYR A 114 -4.14 -1.40 -6.18
CA TYR A 114 -3.79 -1.01 -7.55
C TYR A 114 -3.06 -2.12 -8.29
N ASN A 115 -2.15 -2.82 -7.61
CA ASN A 115 -1.45 -3.94 -8.20
C ASN A 115 -2.41 -5.10 -8.51
N ALA A 116 -3.26 -5.49 -7.56
CA ALA A 116 -4.26 -6.52 -7.75
C ALA A 116 -5.18 -6.20 -8.93
N MET A 117 -5.68 -4.95 -9.03
CA MET A 117 -6.56 -4.53 -10.14
C MET A 117 -5.87 -4.55 -11.51
N ARG A 118 -4.57 -4.37 -11.58
CA ARG A 118 -3.82 -4.47 -12.85
C ARG A 118 -3.65 -5.90 -13.34
N HIS A 119 -3.66 -6.87 -12.43
CA HIS A 119 -3.36 -8.26 -12.72
C HIS A 119 -4.59 -9.18 -12.61
N ALA A 120 -5.64 -8.75 -11.92
CA ALA A 120 -6.89 -9.50 -11.83
C ALA A 120 -7.54 -9.71 -13.20
N ARG A 121 -8.21 -10.86 -13.35
CA ARG A 121 -9.00 -11.17 -14.54
C ARG A 121 -10.43 -10.65 -14.43
N ALA A 122 -11.06 -10.83 -13.27
CA ALA A 122 -12.46 -10.48 -13.02
C ALA A 122 -12.76 -9.96 -11.62
N ALA A 123 -11.99 -10.38 -10.60
CA ALA A 123 -12.32 -10.10 -9.21
C ALA A 123 -11.09 -9.81 -8.34
N VAL A 124 -11.30 -8.89 -7.39
CA VAL A 124 -10.38 -8.62 -6.28
C VAL A 124 -11.17 -8.74 -4.99
N ARG A 125 -10.60 -9.43 -4.00
CA ARG A 125 -11.17 -9.57 -2.66
C ARG A 125 -10.31 -8.84 -1.66
N VAL A 126 -10.93 -8.06 -0.79
CA VAL A 126 -10.29 -7.38 0.34
C VAL A 126 -10.94 -7.87 1.61
N SER A 127 -10.12 -8.27 2.58
CA SER A 127 -10.61 -8.71 3.88
C SER A 127 -9.83 -8.07 5.02
N VAL A 128 -10.49 -7.98 6.17
CA VAL A 128 -9.84 -7.67 7.44
C VAL A 128 -10.45 -8.56 8.53
N ARG A 129 -9.58 -9.15 9.35
CA ARG A 129 -9.97 -10.07 10.42
C ARG A 129 -8.91 -10.17 11.51
N THR A 130 -9.24 -10.79 12.62
CA THR A 130 -8.28 -11.18 13.65
C THR A 130 -7.86 -12.64 13.42
N VAL A 131 -6.56 -12.90 13.35
CA VAL A 131 -5.97 -14.23 13.20
C VAL A 131 -4.84 -14.38 14.20
N ASP A 132 -4.90 -15.38 15.06
CA ASP A 132 -3.86 -15.72 16.07
C ASP A 132 -3.40 -14.53 16.94
N GLY A 133 -4.30 -13.57 17.17
CA GLY A 133 -4.02 -12.36 17.96
C GLY A 133 -3.35 -11.24 17.14
N ASP A 134 -3.35 -11.33 15.81
CA ASP A 134 -2.95 -10.26 14.90
C ASP A 134 -4.15 -9.70 14.14
N LEU A 135 -4.09 -8.43 13.78
CA LEU A 135 -4.97 -7.81 12.81
C LEU A 135 -4.42 -8.11 11.42
N GLU A 136 -5.11 -8.94 10.66
CA GLU A 136 -4.75 -9.28 9.28
C GLU A 136 -5.59 -8.48 8.28
N PHE A 137 -4.93 -7.70 7.43
CA PHE A 137 -5.48 -7.15 6.20
C PHE A 137 -5.03 -8.02 5.03
N SER A 138 -5.96 -8.45 4.18
CA SER A 138 -5.64 -9.27 3.02
C SER A 138 -6.24 -8.70 1.74
N VAL A 139 -5.46 -8.78 0.66
CA VAL A 139 -5.91 -8.49 -0.70
C VAL A 139 -5.58 -9.69 -1.57
N ALA A 140 -6.60 -10.25 -2.22
CA ALA A 140 -6.48 -11.38 -3.12
C ALA A 140 -7.07 -11.03 -4.50
N ASP A 141 -6.44 -11.52 -5.56
CA ASP A 141 -6.95 -11.40 -6.93
C ASP A 141 -7.09 -12.78 -7.60
N ASP A 142 -7.74 -12.82 -8.75
CA ASP A 142 -7.89 -14.01 -9.58
C ASP A 142 -6.93 -14.02 -10.80
N GLY A 143 -5.83 -13.31 -10.69
CA GLY A 143 -4.81 -13.17 -11.72
C GLY A 143 -3.83 -14.37 -11.80
N PRO A 144 -2.64 -14.16 -12.38
CA PRO A 144 -1.65 -15.23 -12.53
C PRO A 144 -0.93 -15.61 -11.22
N GLY A 145 -1.10 -14.84 -10.15
CA GLY A 145 -0.36 -15.02 -8.90
C GLY A 145 1.00 -14.32 -8.91
N TYR A 146 1.69 -14.37 -7.77
CA TYR A 146 3.07 -13.91 -7.66
C TYR A 146 4.03 -14.91 -8.30
N PRO A 147 5.08 -14.44 -8.98
CA PRO A 147 6.16 -15.30 -9.45
C PRO A 147 6.81 -16.08 -8.29
N PRO A 148 7.29 -17.32 -8.53
CA PRO A 148 7.87 -18.15 -7.47
C PRO A 148 9.06 -17.52 -6.74
N ASP A 149 9.83 -16.68 -7.41
CA ASP A 149 10.96 -15.94 -6.86
C ASP A 149 10.55 -14.81 -5.89
N MET A 150 9.29 -14.40 -5.91
CA MET A 150 8.73 -13.45 -4.94
C MET A 150 8.17 -14.14 -3.69
N LEU A 151 7.88 -15.44 -3.78
CA LEU A 151 7.34 -16.22 -2.66
C LEU A 151 8.48 -16.66 -1.74
N GLY A 152 8.48 -16.19 -0.49
CA GLY A 152 9.47 -16.61 0.52
C GLY A 152 10.80 -15.82 0.51
N VAL A 153 10.94 -14.77 -0.28
CA VAL A 153 12.16 -13.96 -0.34
C VAL A 153 12.05 -12.68 0.50
N PRO A 154 13.12 -12.26 1.19
CA PRO A 154 13.19 -10.91 1.80
C PRO A 154 13.06 -9.81 0.76
N ALA A 155 12.39 -8.72 1.11
CA ALA A 155 11.81 -7.66 0.27
C ALA A 155 12.72 -6.82 -0.63
N MET A 156 13.96 -7.17 -0.84
CA MET A 156 14.90 -6.37 -1.65
C MET A 156 15.04 -6.84 -3.11
N ALA A 157 14.29 -7.84 -3.54
CA ALA A 157 14.32 -8.28 -4.92
C ALA A 157 13.40 -7.41 -5.79
N VAL A 158 14.00 -6.52 -6.58
CA VAL A 158 13.31 -5.88 -7.70
C VAL A 158 12.98 -7.00 -8.70
N PRO A 159 11.72 -7.15 -9.15
CA PRO A 159 11.37 -8.15 -10.15
C PRO A 159 12.27 -8.02 -11.39
N ALA A 160 12.84 -9.13 -11.86
CA ALA A 160 13.78 -9.15 -12.97
C ALA A 160 13.15 -8.69 -14.31
N ASP A 161 11.82 -8.70 -14.39
CA ASP A 161 11.04 -8.31 -15.57
C ASP A 161 10.66 -6.82 -15.63
N GLY A 162 11.08 -6.02 -14.62
CA GLY A 162 10.78 -4.59 -14.55
C GLY A 162 9.28 -4.25 -14.36
N SER A 163 8.43 -5.23 -14.04
CA SER A 163 6.98 -5.03 -13.87
C SER A 163 6.59 -4.20 -12.64
N GLY A 164 7.56 -3.86 -11.80
CA GLY A 164 7.39 -2.97 -10.66
C GLY A 164 8.71 -2.57 -10.04
N THR A 165 8.75 -1.46 -9.31
CA THR A 165 9.98 -0.95 -8.67
C THR A 165 10.40 -1.75 -7.43
N GLY A 166 9.63 -2.77 -7.01
CA GLY A 166 9.81 -3.46 -5.73
C GLY A 166 9.57 -2.57 -4.49
N LEU A 167 9.35 -1.29 -4.73
CA LEU A 167 9.27 -0.26 -3.70
C LEU A 167 8.04 -0.43 -2.80
N GLY A 168 6.91 -0.87 -3.39
CA GLY A 168 5.67 -1.08 -2.64
C GLY A 168 5.80 -2.20 -1.60
N LEU A 169 6.38 -3.32 -1.98
CA LEU A 169 6.58 -4.45 -1.05
C LEU A 169 7.63 -4.12 0.01
N TYR A 170 8.72 -3.44 -0.37
CA TYR A 170 9.72 -2.93 0.57
C TYR A 170 9.06 -2.03 1.62
N LEU A 171 8.25 -1.08 1.17
CA LEU A 171 7.55 -0.15 2.06
C LEU A 171 6.52 -0.86 2.95
N ALA A 172 5.75 -1.80 2.38
CA ALA A 172 4.76 -2.58 3.13
C ALA A 172 5.41 -3.33 4.30
N ARG A 173 6.57 -3.96 4.09
CA ARG A 173 7.32 -4.64 5.15
C ARG A 173 7.83 -3.69 6.21
N HIS A 174 8.38 -2.53 5.81
CA HIS A 174 8.80 -1.52 6.77
C HIS A 174 7.63 -0.97 7.59
N VAL A 175 6.49 -0.75 6.97
CA VAL A 175 5.26 -0.35 7.67
C VAL A 175 4.84 -1.43 8.66
N ALA A 176 4.86 -2.70 8.27
CA ALA A 176 4.58 -3.80 9.18
C ALA A 176 5.55 -3.80 10.39
N GLU A 177 6.85 -3.74 10.14
CA GLU A 177 7.89 -3.72 11.19
C GLU A 177 7.75 -2.55 12.18
N LEU A 178 7.22 -1.40 11.74
CA LEU A 178 6.96 -0.24 12.60
C LEU A 178 5.79 -0.46 13.57
N HIS A 179 4.90 -1.41 13.28
CA HIS A 179 3.79 -1.79 14.14
C HIS A 179 4.25 -2.94 15.06
N ALA A 180 4.46 -2.61 16.33
CA ALA A 180 4.95 -3.56 17.32
C ALA A 180 4.08 -3.56 18.58
N ASN A 181 3.87 -4.74 19.17
CA ASN A 181 3.30 -4.91 20.49
C ASN A 181 4.22 -5.82 21.34
N GLY A 182 4.94 -5.22 22.28
CA GLY A 182 5.99 -5.89 23.04
C GLY A 182 7.16 -6.34 22.14
N ALA A 183 7.41 -7.64 22.09
CA ALA A 183 8.46 -8.24 21.25
C ALA A 183 7.94 -8.69 19.86
N ARG A 184 6.63 -8.58 19.62
CA ARG A 184 6.01 -8.95 18.33
C ARG A 184 6.04 -7.76 17.39
N HIS A 185 6.40 -7.99 16.14
CA HIS A 185 6.35 -7.01 15.07
C HIS A 185 5.36 -7.48 14.00
N GLY A 186 4.78 -6.53 13.29
CA GLY A 186 3.96 -6.86 12.14
C GLY A 186 4.80 -7.46 11.01
N GLU A 187 4.14 -8.20 10.15
CA GLU A 187 4.76 -8.87 9.01
C GLU A 187 3.93 -8.78 7.73
N VAL A 188 4.59 -8.98 6.61
CA VAL A 188 3.97 -9.11 5.29
C VAL A 188 4.25 -10.48 4.75
N SER A 189 3.20 -11.16 4.29
CA SER A 189 3.31 -12.43 3.58
C SER A 189 2.68 -12.37 2.19
N LEU A 190 3.29 -13.08 1.25
CA LEU A 190 2.80 -13.28 -0.11
C LEU A 190 2.47 -14.76 -0.30
N GLY A 191 1.38 -15.03 -0.99
CA GLY A 191 0.97 -16.38 -1.34
C GLY A 191 0.21 -16.40 -2.64
N ASN A 192 -0.08 -17.61 -3.14
CA ASN A 192 -0.93 -17.84 -4.29
C ASN A 192 -2.06 -18.77 -3.89
N ASP A 193 -3.31 -18.33 -4.15
CA ASP A 193 -4.52 -19.13 -3.96
C ASP A 193 -5.52 -18.74 -5.07
N ALA A 194 -5.52 -19.51 -6.15
CA ALA A 194 -6.24 -19.18 -7.40
C ALA A 194 -5.81 -17.85 -8.08
N GLY A 195 -4.88 -17.10 -7.49
CA GLY A 195 -4.31 -15.83 -7.91
C GLY A 195 -3.34 -15.35 -6.85
N ALA A 196 -2.95 -14.07 -6.88
CA ALA A 196 -2.05 -13.50 -5.88
C ALA A 196 -2.80 -13.21 -4.57
N VAL A 197 -2.15 -13.45 -3.45
CA VAL A 197 -2.64 -13.12 -2.10
C VAL A 197 -1.56 -12.37 -1.34
N PHE A 198 -1.85 -11.13 -0.99
CA PHE A 198 -1.05 -10.31 -0.08
C PHE A 198 -1.69 -10.29 1.31
N ARG A 199 -0.88 -10.39 2.36
CA ARG A 199 -1.33 -10.22 3.75
C ARG A 199 -0.41 -9.26 4.50
N LEU A 200 -1.01 -8.35 5.24
CA LEU A 200 -0.36 -7.48 6.21
C LEU A 200 -0.92 -7.83 7.58
N CYS A 201 -0.06 -8.37 8.46
CA CYS A 201 -0.40 -8.76 9.82
C CYS A 201 0.21 -7.76 10.79
N LEU A 202 -0.60 -7.21 11.69
CA LEU A 202 -0.20 -6.26 12.72
C LEU A 202 -0.54 -6.82 14.09
N PRO A 203 0.39 -6.86 15.08
CA PRO A 203 0.13 -7.42 16.40
C PRO A 203 -0.87 -6.57 17.18
N LEU A 204 -1.91 -7.21 17.74
CA LEU A 204 -2.92 -6.62 18.61
C LEU A 204 -2.50 -6.64 20.07
#